data_629b3b0ceef58e539c5b8b39d77a655c
#
_entry.id   629b3b0ceef58e539c5b8b39d77a655c
#
_cell.length_a   1.000
_cell.length_b   1.000
_cell.length_c   1.000
_cell.angle_alpha   90.00
_cell.angle_beta   90.00
_cell.angle_gamma   90.00
#
_symmetry.space_group_name_H-M   'P 1'
#
loop_
_entity.id
_entity.type
_entity.pdbx_description
1 polymer ?
#
loop_
_entity_poly.entity_id
_entity_poly.type
_entity_poly.pdbx_seq_one_letter_code
_entity_poly.pdbx_strand_id
1 'polypeptide(L)'
;MTTDHGLNINNLSMRFDLPNGGSVQALKNVNLHLKSGELMSVLGPSGCGKTTLLNIIAGFLAPTEGEIQLNGSTVTGPSAERGMVFQQGALFEWMSVRENVGFGPKMKGTPRGEIRETVDHLLDTVGLGDFKEKAVYELSGGMQQRVALARCLANGPDVILMDEPLGALDALTREKMQSLVLKLWKETGKTIILITHSVEEALLLGERLLVMAPRPGRIHREYRLPFADLGVDQDLREVKKHPEYAEKREEILSMIWDMEEEIMGRMEAQS
;
A
#
# COMPACT_ATOMS: atom_id res chain seq x y z
N MET A 1 -16.53 24.98 9.77
CA MET A 1 -16.59 23.56 9.43
C MET A 1 -15.15 23.18 9.08
N THR A 2 -14.46 22.48 9.95
CA THR A 2 -13.14 21.92 9.63
C THR A 2 -13.36 20.86 8.57
N THR A 3 -12.92 21.12 7.34
CA THR A 3 -12.88 20.13 6.27
C THR A 3 -11.99 18.99 6.79
N ASP A 4 -12.60 17.83 7.01
CA ASP A 4 -11.90 16.62 7.43
C ASP A 4 -11.08 16.13 6.21
N HIS A 5 -9.82 16.58 6.16
CA HIS A 5 -8.89 16.18 5.10
C HIS A 5 -8.38 14.77 5.41
N GLY A 6 -8.68 13.83 4.52
CA GLY A 6 -8.25 12.45 4.66
C GLY A 6 -9.16 11.49 3.92
N LEU A 7 -8.93 10.19 4.16
CA LEU A 7 -9.72 9.10 3.62
C LEU A 7 -10.73 8.62 4.65
N ASN A 8 -12.00 8.63 4.31
CA ASN A 8 -13.10 8.13 5.13
C ASN A 8 -13.76 6.93 4.45
N ILE A 9 -13.90 5.84 5.18
CA ILE A 9 -14.60 4.62 4.75
C ILE A 9 -15.73 4.39 5.74
N ASN A 10 -16.98 4.39 5.24
CA ASN A 10 -18.19 4.30 6.06
C ASN A 10 -19.00 3.07 5.68
N ASN A 11 -19.16 2.13 6.63
CA ASN A 11 -19.99 0.93 6.52
C ASN A 11 -19.75 0.11 5.25
N LEU A 12 -18.49 0.07 4.80
CA LEU A 12 -18.10 -0.54 3.54
C LEU A 12 -18.31 -2.06 3.59
N SER A 13 -19.08 -2.58 2.64
CA SER A 13 -19.24 -4.02 2.41
C SER A 13 -19.04 -4.34 0.93
N MET A 14 -18.47 -5.52 0.64
CA MET A 14 -18.28 -6.00 -0.72
C MET A 14 -18.69 -7.45 -0.86
N ARG A 15 -19.57 -7.73 -1.82
CA ARG A 15 -20.03 -9.07 -2.19
C ARG A 15 -19.73 -9.33 -3.65
N PHE A 16 -19.22 -10.51 -3.95
CA PHE A 16 -19.02 -10.98 -5.31
C PHE A 16 -20.04 -12.07 -5.62
N ASP A 17 -20.76 -11.95 -6.72
CA ASP A 17 -21.63 -13.00 -7.24
C ASP A 17 -20.78 -14.08 -7.92
N LEU A 18 -21.14 -15.36 -7.69
CA LEU A 18 -20.45 -16.49 -8.29
C LEU A 18 -21.19 -16.95 -9.55
N PRO A 19 -20.47 -17.45 -10.57
CA PRO A 19 -21.07 -17.91 -11.82
C PRO A 19 -22.12 -19.02 -11.65
N ASN A 20 -22.07 -19.76 -10.55
CA ASN A 20 -22.97 -20.87 -10.19
C ASN A 20 -24.19 -20.44 -9.36
N GLY A 21 -24.45 -19.15 -9.23
CA GLY A 21 -25.64 -18.63 -8.53
C GLY A 21 -25.50 -18.47 -7.02
N GLY A 22 -24.28 -18.49 -6.48
CA GLY A 22 -23.98 -18.11 -5.09
C GLY A 22 -23.36 -16.73 -4.98
N SER A 23 -23.05 -16.29 -3.76
CA SER A 23 -22.26 -15.07 -3.52
C SER A 23 -21.26 -15.25 -2.39
N VAL A 24 -20.13 -14.53 -2.48
CA VAL A 24 -19.11 -14.49 -1.44
C VAL A 24 -18.99 -13.06 -0.89
N GLN A 25 -19.16 -12.93 0.43
CA GLN A 25 -18.94 -11.67 1.12
C GLN A 25 -17.44 -11.50 1.39
N ALA A 26 -16.78 -10.67 0.58
CA ALA A 26 -15.35 -10.40 0.70
C ALA A 26 -15.05 -9.44 1.85
N LEU A 27 -15.84 -8.37 2.01
CA LEU A 27 -15.73 -7.40 3.09
C LEU A 27 -17.07 -7.16 3.75
N LYS A 28 -17.07 -6.94 5.08
CA LYS A 28 -18.30 -6.66 5.85
C LYS A 28 -18.07 -5.51 6.83
N ASN A 29 -18.85 -4.45 6.66
CA ASN A 29 -18.95 -3.31 7.59
C ASN A 29 -17.59 -2.75 8.01
N VAL A 30 -16.71 -2.47 7.03
CA VAL A 30 -15.42 -1.83 7.28
C VAL A 30 -15.65 -0.35 7.49
N ASN A 31 -15.20 0.17 8.61
CA ASN A 31 -15.20 1.58 8.97
C ASN A 31 -13.77 2.01 9.27
N LEU A 32 -13.29 3.04 8.59
CA LEU A 32 -11.91 3.51 8.74
C LEU A 32 -11.85 5.00 8.45
N HIS A 33 -11.16 5.73 9.29
CA HIS A 33 -10.74 7.10 9.04
C HIS A 33 -9.22 7.17 9.04
N LEU A 34 -8.63 7.69 7.97
CA LEU A 34 -7.19 7.91 7.82
C LEU A 34 -6.95 9.38 7.54
N LYS A 35 -6.19 10.04 8.42
CA LYS A 35 -5.86 11.46 8.25
C LYS A 35 -4.89 11.65 7.09
N SER A 36 -4.94 12.83 6.48
CA SER A 36 -3.93 13.20 5.48
C SER A 36 -2.52 13.14 6.08
N GLY A 37 -1.60 12.51 5.35
CA GLY A 37 -0.20 12.35 5.77
C GLY A 37 0.08 11.13 6.65
N GLU A 38 -0.94 10.36 7.08
CA GLU A 38 -0.71 9.14 7.87
C GLU A 38 -0.13 8.01 7.00
N LEU A 39 0.76 7.21 7.60
CA LEU A 39 1.27 5.96 7.04
C LEU A 39 0.58 4.78 7.73
N MET A 40 -0.21 4.02 6.97
CA MET A 40 -0.95 2.87 7.48
C MET A 40 -0.52 1.59 6.80
N SER A 41 -0.19 0.59 7.60
CA SER A 41 -0.04 -0.79 7.15
C SER A 41 -1.31 -1.60 7.42
N VAL A 42 -1.67 -2.48 6.50
CA VAL A 42 -2.80 -3.41 6.62
C VAL A 42 -2.27 -4.83 6.54
N LEU A 43 -2.47 -5.58 7.60
CA LEU A 43 -2.00 -6.95 7.78
C LEU A 43 -3.19 -7.90 7.95
N GLY A 44 -3.01 -9.16 7.58
CA GLY A 44 -3.99 -10.21 7.81
C GLY A 44 -3.72 -11.44 6.95
N PRO A 45 -4.31 -12.59 7.27
CA PRO A 45 -4.13 -13.83 6.54
C PRO A 45 -4.59 -13.73 5.08
N SER A 46 -4.19 -14.70 4.27
CA SER A 46 -4.64 -14.76 2.87
C SER A 46 -6.15 -14.84 2.77
N GLY A 47 -6.73 -14.10 1.81
CA GLY A 47 -8.18 -14.07 1.60
C GLY A 47 -8.99 -13.26 2.62
N CYS A 48 -8.36 -12.46 3.50
CA CYS A 48 -9.08 -11.56 4.41
C CYS A 48 -9.59 -10.26 3.75
N GLY A 49 -9.38 -10.07 2.43
CA GLY A 49 -9.96 -8.94 1.69
C GLY A 49 -9.07 -7.71 1.57
N LYS A 50 -7.77 -7.76 1.92
CA LYS A 50 -6.83 -6.62 1.82
C LYS A 50 -6.78 -6.00 0.42
N THR A 51 -6.51 -6.82 -0.60
CA THR A 51 -6.46 -6.37 -2.01
C THR A 51 -7.83 -5.87 -2.48
N THR A 52 -8.93 -6.48 -2.02
CA THR A 52 -10.29 -5.99 -2.31
C THR A 52 -10.50 -4.59 -1.73
N LEU A 53 -10.13 -4.38 -0.46
CA LEU A 53 -10.21 -3.07 0.18
C LEU A 53 -9.38 -2.04 -0.57
N LEU A 54 -8.14 -2.38 -0.93
CA LEU A 54 -7.24 -1.49 -1.67
C LEU A 54 -7.81 -1.11 -3.04
N ASN A 55 -8.38 -2.08 -3.78
CA ASN A 55 -9.00 -1.85 -5.08
C ASN A 55 -10.24 -0.97 -5.01
N ILE A 56 -11.02 -1.07 -3.92
CA ILE A 56 -12.17 -0.18 -3.71
C ILE A 56 -11.67 1.23 -3.38
N ILE A 57 -10.63 1.40 -2.56
CA ILE A 57 -10.02 2.71 -2.28
C ILE A 57 -9.45 3.32 -3.56
N ALA A 58 -8.79 2.52 -4.42
CA ALA A 58 -8.28 2.96 -5.71
C ALA A 58 -9.40 3.39 -6.70
N GLY A 59 -10.64 2.94 -6.45
CA GLY A 59 -11.77 3.17 -7.35
C GLY A 59 -11.86 2.15 -8.50
N PHE A 60 -11.11 1.05 -8.46
CA PHE A 60 -11.20 -0.04 -9.45
C PHE A 60 -12.43 -0.92 -9.24
N LEU A 61 -12.95 -0.97 -8.00
CA LEU A 61 -14.16 -1.68 -7.63
C LEU A 61 -15.11 -0.72 -6.92
N ALA A 62 -16.39 -0.80 -7.24
CA ALA A 62 -17.44 -0.13 -6.47
C ALA A 62 -17.85 -1.04 -5.30
N PRO A 63 -18.03 -0.52 -4.07
CA PRO A 63 -18.53 -1.31 -2.96
C PRO A 63 -19.99 -1.70 -3.20
N THR A 64 -20.43 -2.83 -2.60
CA THR A 64 -21.84 -3.24 -2.65
C THR A 64 -22.70 -2.40 -1.70
N GLU A 65 -22.11 -1.99 -0.55
CA GLU A 65 -22.75 -1.14 0.45
C GLU A 65 -21.71 -0.21 1.05
N GLY A 66 -22.17 0.95 1.56
CA GLY A 66 -21.32 1.96 2.15
C GLY A 66 -20.65 2.86 1.10
N GLU A 67 -19.71 3.66 1.54
CA GLU A 67 -19.02 4.63 0.68
C GLU A 67 -17.59 4.88 1.10
N ILE A 68 -16.80 5.42 0.18
CA ILE A 68 -15.47 5.98 0.44
C ILE A 68 -15.46 7.43 0.03
N GLN A 69 -14.88 8.27 0.88
CA GLN A 69 -14.66 9.68 0.61
C GLN A 69 -13.16 10.00 0.77
N LEU A 70 -12.61 10.73 -0.18
CA LEU A 70 -11.28 11.33 -0.10
C LEU A 70 -11.41 12.85 -0.10
N ASN A 71 -10.88 13.50 0.93
CA ASN A 71 -10.96 14.97 1.12
C ASN A 71 -12.39 15.51 0.97
N GLY A 72 -13.39 14.77 1.49
CA GLY A 72 -14.80 15.12 1.42
C GLY A 72 -15.51 14.80 0.09
N SER A 73 -14.80 14.27 -0.92
CA SER A 73 -15.36 13.87 -2.21
C SER A 73 -15.53 12.36 -2.30
N THR A 74 -16.72 11.91 -2.73
CA THR A 74 -16.99 10.46 -2.88
C THR A 74 -16.15 9.85 -4.01
N VAL A 75 -15.53 8.70 -3.73
CA VAL A 75 -14.77 7.93 -4.71
C VAL A 75 -15.71 7.15 -5.61
N THR A 76 -15.82 7.55 -6.88
CA THR A 76 -16.70 6.92 -7.88
C THR A 76 -15.95 6.15 -8.97
N GLY A 77 -14.62 6.25 -9.01
CA GLY A 77 -13.79 5.57 -10.01
C GLY A 77 -12.30 5.90 -9.83
N PRO A 78 -11.42 5.38 -10.69
CA PRO A 78 -9.99 5.67 -10.65
C PRO A 78 -9.71 7.17 -10.83
N SER A 79 -8.71 7.69 -10.08
CA SER A 79 -8.28 9.09 -10.18
C SER A 79 -6.77 9.20 -9.95
N ALA A 80 -6.15 10.23 -10.53
CA ALA A 80 -4.74 10.53 -10.31
C ALA A 80 -4.41 10.92 -8.86
N GLU A 81 -5.41 11.27 -8.05
CA GLU A 81 -5.26 11.55 -6.61
C GLU A 81 -4.92 10.30 -5.80
N ARG A 82 -5.18 9.12 -6.33
CA ARG A 82 -4.92 7.82 -5.73
C ARG A 82 -3.96 7.03 -6.59
N GLY A 83 -2.67 7.13 -6.24
CA GLY A 83 -1.61 6.40 -6.94
C GLY A 83 -1.52 4.95 -6.47
N MET A 84 -1.28 4.02 -7.38
CA MET A 84 -1.16 2.59 -7.08
C MET A 84 0.24 2.08 -7.41
N VAL A 85 0.83 1.35 -6.46
CA VAL A 85 2.06 0.58 -6.63
C VAL A 85 1.70 -0.89 -6.45
N PHE A 86 1.77 -1.66 -7.54
CA PHE A 86 1.42 -3.09 -7.55
C PHE A 86 2.59 -3.95 -7.11
N GLN A 87 2.31 -5.16 -6.66
CA GLN A 87 3.29 -6.18 -6.26
C GLN A 87 4.30 -6.47 -7.39
N GLN A 88 3.82 -6.64 -8.61
CA GLN A 88 4.66 -6.69 -9.81
C GLN A 88 4.59 -5.32 -10.47
N GLY A 89 5.59 -4.48 -10.35
CA GLY A 89 5.70 -3.07 -10.76
C GLY A 89 4.78 -2.52 -11.86
N ALA A 90 4.11 -3.38 -12.63
CA ALA A 90 3.19 -3.05 -13.72
C ALA A 90 3.74 -1.96 -14.66
N LEU A 91 5.04 -2.02 -14.96
CA LEU A 91 5.73 -1.06 -15.82
C LEU A 91 5.44 -1.35 -17.30
N PHE A 92 5.51 -0.31 -18.10
CA PHE A 92 5.42 -0.43 -19.56
C PHE A 92 6.77 -0.95 -20.08
N GLU A 93 6.85 -2.24 -20.44
CA GLU A 93 8.09 -2.92 -20.82
C GLU A 93 8.72 -2.35 -22.10
N TRP A 94 7.91 -1.74 -22.97
CA TRP A 94 8.33 -1.10 -24.22
C TRP A 94 8.81 0.34 -24.06
N MET A 95 8.84 0.85 -22.83
CA MET A 95 9.28 2.21 -22.48
C MET A 95 10.58 2.17 -21.66
N SER A 96 11.39 3.22 -21.78
CA SER A 96 12.52 3.45 -20.90
C SER A 96 12.05 3.78 -19.46
N VAL A 97 12.99 3.78 -18.51
CA VAL A 97 12.76 4.20 -17.12
C VAL A 97 12.19 5.62 -17.08
N ARG A 98 12.82 6.56 -17.78
CA ARG A 98 12.37 7.96 -17.91
C ARG A 98 10.95 8.07 -18.44
N GLU A 99 10.65 7.34 -19.51
CA GLU A 99 9.33 7.36 -20.14
C GLU A 99 8.25 6.78 -19.23
N ASN A 100 8.55 5.72 -18.47
CA ASN A 100 7.65 5.17 -17.48
C ASN A 100 7.28 6.20 -16.42
N VAL A 101 8.27 6.86 -15.81
CA VAL A 101 8.04 7.86 -14.76
C VAL A 101 7.31 9.08 -15.31
N GLY A 102 7.69 9.55 -16.50
CA GLY A 102 7.08 10.72 -17.14
C GLY A 102 5.71 10.47 -17.80
N PHE A 103 5.24 9.23 -17.85
CA PHE A 103 4.02 8.87 -18.58
C PHE A 103 2.78 9.61 -18.07
N GLY A 104 2.55 9.59 -16.75
CA GLY A 104 1.38 10.24 -16.15
C GLY A 104 1.34 11.75 -16.36
N PRO A 105 2.40 12.51 -16.01
CA PRO A 105 2.50 13.93 -16.31
C PRO A 105 2.31 14.25 -17.79
N LYS A 106 2.85 13.42 -18.70
CA LYS A 106 2.64 13.57 -20.15
C LYS A 106 1.16 13.46 -20.53
N MET A 107 0.43 12.51 -19.94
CA MET A 107 -1.02 12.34 -20.20
C MET A 107 -1.85 13.51 -19.63
N LYS A 108 -1.37 14.17 -18.57
CA LYS A 108 -1.97 15.40 -18.04
C LYS A 108 -1.67 16.64 -18.88
N GLY A 109 -0.82 16.55 -19.89
CA GLY A 109 -0.42 17.69 -20.73
C GLY A 109 0.62 18.61 -20.08
N THR A 110 1.35 18.12 -19.07
CA THR A 110 2.42 18.88 -18.39
C THR A 110 3.52 19.25 -19.41
N PRO A 111 4.07 20.48 -19.37
CA PRO A 111 5.15 20.91 -20.24
C PRO A 111 6.38 20.00 -20.16
N ARG A 112 7.03 19.75 -21.31
CA ARG A 112 8.19 18.82 -21.38
C ARG A 112 9.34 19.18 -20.41
N GLY A 113 9.58 20.45 -20.19
CA GLY A 113 10.61 20.92 -19.25
C GLY A 113 10.32 20.49 -17.81
N GLU A 114 9.09 20.71 -17.35
CA GLU A 114 8.62 20.33 -16.02
C GLU A 114 8.62 18.81 -15.83
N ILE A 115 8.18 18.04 -16.87
CA ILE A 115 8.26 16.58 -16.84
C ILE A 115 9.69 16.13 -16.62
N ARG A 116 10.64 16.71 -17.36
CA ARG A 116 12.06 16.34 -17.26
C ARG A 116 12.60 16.61 -15.86
N GLU A 117 12.35 17.77 -15.31
CA GLU A 117 12.78 18.15 -13.95
C GLU A 117 12.19 17.21 -12.89
N THR A 118 10.87 16.95 -12.96
CA THR A 118 10.20 16.04 -12.04
C THR A 118 10.76 14.62 -12.13
N VAL A 119 10.94 14.11 -13.35
CA VAL A 119 11.46 12.75 -13.58
C VAL A 119 12.89 12.62 -13.11
N ASP A 120 13.75 13.60 -13.41
CA ASP A 120 15.16 13.60 -12.98
C ASP A 120 15.24 13.62 -11.45
N HIS A 121 14.48 14.49 -10.80
CA HIS A 121 14.44 14.57 -9.34
C HIS A 121 13.95 13.24 -8.70
N LEU A 122 12.85 12.67 -9.19
CA LEU A 122 12.31 11.43 -8.62
C LEU A 122 13.24 10.24 -8.83
N LEU A 123 13.86 10.13 -10.02
CA LEU A 123 14.83 9.05 -10.29
C LEU A 123 16.08 9.17 -9.44
N ASP A 124 16.57 10.38 -9.19
CA ASP A 124 17.68 10.61 -8.28
C ASP A 124 17.28 10.27 -6.82
N THR A 125 16.06 10.62 -6.39
CA THR A 125 15.53 10.31 -5.05
C THR A 125 15.45 8.80 -4.81
N VAL A 126 15.02 8.01 -5.83
CA VAL A 126 14.95 6.54 -5.70
C VAL A 126 16.29 5.85 -6.04
N GLY A 127 17.37 6.60 -6.31
CA GLY A 127 18.70 6.09 -6.60
C GLY A 127 18.84 5.42 -7.96
N LEU A 128 18.10 5.91 -8.97
CA LEU A 128 18.11 5.39 -10.35
C LEU A 128 18.50 6.46 -11.39
N GLY A 129 19.17 7.51 -10.97
CA GLY A 129 19.61 8.60 -11.86
C GLY A 129 20.44 8.14 -13.05
N ASP A 130 21.34 7.17 -12.87
CA ASP A 130 22.19 6.62 -13.93
C ASP A 130 21.47 5.64 -14.87
N PHE A 131 20.24 5.25 -14.54
CA PHE A 131 19.47 4.25 -15.27
C PHE A 131 18.32 4.86 -16.10
N LYS A 132 18.25 6.16 -16.24
CA LYS A 132 17.12 6.90 -16.85
C LYS A 132 16.77 6.42 -18.26
N GLU A 133 17.77 6.10 -19.06
CA GLU A 133 17.61 5.72 -20.48
C GLU A 133 17.56 4.20 -20.70
N LYS A 134 17.69 3.42 -19.61
CA LYS A 134 17.60 1.96 -19.69
C LYS A 134 16.18 1.49 -19.96
N ALA A 135 16.07 0.38 -20.66
CA ALA A 135 14.80 -0.34 -20.79
C ALA A 135 14.45 -1.04 -19.47
N VAL A 136 13.17 -1.15 -19.15
CA VAL A 136 12.70 -1.72 -17.87
C VAL A 136 13.16 -3.17 -17.68
N TYR A 137 13.23 -3.97 -18.73
CA TYR A 137 13.67 -5.37 -18.66
C TYR A 137 15.17 -5.53 -18.37
N GLU A 138 15.97 -4.46 -18.44
CA GLU A 138 17.38 -4.47 -18.05
C GLU A 138 17.58 -4.30 -16.54
N LEU A 139 16.51 -4.01 -15.78
CA LEU A 139 16.53 -3.71 -14.36
C LEU A 139 16.26 -4.94 -13.51
N SER A 140 16.88 -5.01 -12.32
CA SER A 140 16.48 -5.97 -11.29
C SER A 140 15.06 -5.69 -10.78
N GLY A 141 14.39 -6.69 -10.17
CA GLY A 141 13.05 -6.52 -9.61
C GLY A 141 12.94 -5.37 -8.60
N GLY A 142 13.96 -5.21 -7.74
CA GLY A 142 14.01 -4.07 -6.80
C GLY A 142 14.17 -2.71 -7.49
N MET A 143 14.91 -2.65 -8.60
CA MET A 143 15.00 -1.42 -9.41
C MET A 143 13.66 -1.12 -10.09
N GLN A 144 13.00 -2.15 -10.65
CA GLN A 144 11.66 -1.99 -11.26
C GLN A 144 10.65 -1.48 -10.24
N GLN A 145 10.70 -1.97 -8.99
CA GLN A 145 9.82 -1.49 -7.93
C GLN A 145 10.06 -0.01 -7.58
N ARG A 146 11.33 0.45 -7.58
CA ARG A 146 11.66 1.86 -7.41
C ARG A 146 11.17 2.73 -8.57
N VAL A 147 11.23 2.23 -9.81
CA VAL A 147 10.64 2.91 -10.98
C VAL A 147 9.12 3.03 -10.82
N ALA A 148 8.45 1.96 -10.37
CA ALA A 148 7.00 1.98 -10.15
C ALA A 148 6.60 3.00 -9.08
N LEU A 149 7.39 3.11 -8.00
CA LEU A 149 7.18 4.11 -6.95
C LEU A 149 7.41 5.55 -7.49
N ALA A 150 8.48 5.79 -8.23
CA ALA A 150 8.75 7.08 -8.86
C ALA A 150 7.65 7.48 -9.86
N ARG A 151 7.16 6.53 -10.67
CA ARG A 151 6.04 6.73 -11.59
C ARG A 151 4.75 7.10 -10.87
N CYS A 152 4.47 6.46 -9.75
CA CYS A 152 3.34 6.78 -8.90
C CYS A 152 3.43 8.22 -8.38
N LEU A 153 4.57 8.58 -7.79
CA LEU A 153 4.85 9.91 -7.23
C LEU A 153 4.82 11.02 -8.27
N ALA A 154 5.25 10.77 -9.51
CA ALA A 154 5.26 11.75 -10.60
C ALA A 154 3.87 12.32 -10.92
N ASN A 155 2.82 11.59 -10.59
CA ASN A 155 1.43 12.06 -10.72
C ASN A 155 0.99 13.00 -9.60
N GLY A 156 1.76 13.16 -8.53
CA GLY A 156 1.40 13.98 -7.37
C GLY A 156 0.15 13.49 -6.63
N PRO A 157 -0.01 12.17 -6.35
CA PRO A 157 -1.21 11.67 -5.70
C PRO A 157 -1.31 12.20 -4.26
N ASP A 158 -2.54 12.28 -3.72
CA ASP A 158 -2.79 12.57 -2.31
C ASP A 158 -2.62 11.30 -1.45
N VAL A 159 -3.01 10.16 -2.01
CA VAL A 159 -2.92 8.84 -1.37
C VAL A 159 -2.13 7.89 -2.26
N ILE A 160 -1.15 7.22 -1.68
CA ILE A 160 -0.37 6.15 -2.32
C ILE A 160 -0.83 4.82 -1.75
N LEU A 161 -1.28 3.95 -2.63
CA LEU A 161 -1.75 2.60 -2.32
C LEU A 161 -0.70 1.59 -2.76
N MET A 162 -0.25 0.73 -1.86
CA MET A 162 0.80 -0.26 -2.13
C MET A 162 0.29 -1.67 -1.86
N ASP A 163 0.24 -2.50 -2.90
CA ASP A 163 -0.18 -3.90 -2.81
C ASP A 163 1.04 -4.82 -2.75
N GLU A 164 1.40 -5.28 -1.56
CA GLU A 164 2.54 -6.17 -1.27
C GLU A 164 3.85 -5.75 -1.99
N PRO A 165 4.26 -4.47 -1.92
CA PRO A 165 5.28 -3.91 -2.81
C PRO A 165 6.67 -4.50 -2.59
N LEU A 166 6.90 -5.22 -1.48
CA LEU A 166 8.21 -5.72 -1.09
C LEU A 166 8.29 -7.27 -1.09
N GLY A 167 7.17 -7.95 -1.35
CA GLY A 167 7.07 -9.41 -1.22
C GLY A 167 8.03 -10.19 -2.11
N ALA A 168 8.32 -9.70 -3.30
CA ALA A 168 9.20 -10.36 -4.28
C ALA A 168 10.70 -10.02 -4.13
N LEU A 169 11.08 -9.20 -3.14
CA LEU A 169 12.45 -8.71 -2.97
C LEU A 169 13.26 -9.60 -2.02
N ASP A 170 14.56 -9.74 -2.32
CA ASP A 170 15.51 -10.32 -1.36
C ASP A 170 15.64 -9.45 -0.10
N ALA A 171 16.17 -10.04 0.98
CA ALA A 171 16.19 -9.39 2.30
C ALA A 171 16.92 -8.04 2.30
N LEU A 172 18.06 -7.92 1.61
CA LEU A 172 18.84 -6.67 1.61
C LEU A 172 18.15 -5.57 0.78
N THR A 173 17.62 -5.93 -0.37
CA THR A 173 16.86 -5.02 -1.24
C THR A 173 15.57 -4.57 -0.56
N ARG A 174 14.90 -5.48 0.16
CA ARG A 174 13.70 -5.19 0.96
C ARG A 174 13.98 -4.14 2.03
N GLU A 175 15.04 -4.29 2.81
CA GLU A 175 15.43 -3.33 3.86
C GLU A 175 15.69 -1.94 3.28
N LYS A 176 16.41 -1.85 2.13
CA LYS A 176 16.63 -0.59 1.43
C LYS A 176 15.32 0.06 0.93
N MET A 177 14.39 -0.76 0.47
CA MET A 177 13.07 -0.27 0.04
C MET A 177 12.21 0.19 1.20
N GLN A 178 12.25 -0.50 2.35
CA GLN A 178 11.57 -0.06 3.57
C GLN A 178 12.06 1.34 4.00
N SER A 179 13.38 1.51 4.08
CA SER A 179 13.97 2.82 4.40
C SER A 179 13.58 3.90 3.38
N LEU A 180 13.53 3.56 2.08
CA LEU A 180 13.10 4.49 1.03
C LEU A 180 11.62 4.90 1.20
N VAL A 181 10.73 3.96 1.51
CA VAL A 181 9.30 4.26 1.73
C VAL A 181 9.13 5.21 2.91
N LEU A 182 9.80 4.95 4.04
CA LEU A 182 9.76 5.82 5.23
C LEU A 182 10.29 7.22 4.93
N LYS A 183 11.42 7.31 4.24
CA LYS A 183 12.00 8.59 3.81
C LYS A 183 11.03 9.37 2.93
N LEU A 184 10.47 8.73 1.90
CA LEU A 184 9.51 9.36 1.00
C LEU A 184 8.24 9.80 1.72
N TRP A 185 7.71 8.98 2.63
CA TRP A 185 6.57 9.35 3.45
C TRP A 185 6.85 10.64 4.23
N LYS A 186 7.99 10.70 4.92
CA LYS A 186 8.37 11.87 5.73
C LYS A 186 8.61 13.13 4.89
N GLU A 187 9.32 12.99 3.76
CA GLU A 187 9.66 14.13 2.89
C GLU A 187 8.45 14.68 2.12
N THR A 188 7.54 13.80 1.71
CA THR A 188 6.41 14.20 0.87
C THR A 188 5.15 14.54 1.66
N GLY A 189 5.02 14.06 2.91
CA GLY A 189 3.80 14.19 3.72
C GLY A 189 2.57 13.52 3.10
N LYS A 190 2.76 12.58 2.16
CA LYS A 190 1.65 11.88 1.49
C LYS A 190 1.03 10.83 2.40
N THR A 191 -0.26 10.62 2.25
CA THR A 191 -0.94 9.49 2.87
C THR A 191 -0.53 8.20 2.17
N ILE A 192 -0.11 7.19 2.93
CA ILE A 192 0.29 5.90 2.37
C ILE A 192 -0.51 4.78 3.03
N ILE A 193 -1.08 3.89 2.21
CA ILE A 193 -1.69 2.65 2.67
C ILE A 193 -0.93 1.50 2.02
N LEU A 194 -0.31 0.67 2.85
CA LEU A 194 0.47 -0.49 2.42
C LEU A 194 -0.17 -1.76 2.92
N ILE A 195 -0.52 -2.68 2.02
CA ILE A 195 -0.94 -4.02 2.43
C ILE A 195 0.22 -4.99 2.32
N THR A 196 0.33 -5.87 3.31
CA THR A 196 1.37 -6.90 3.37
C THR A 196 0.86 -8.13 4.13
N HIS A 197 1.54 -9.26 3.94
CA HIS A 197 1.39 -10.45 4.76
C HIS A 197 2.55 -10.63 5.77
N SER A 198 3.54 -9.74 5.74
CA SER A 198 4.69 -9.75 6.65
C SER A 198 4.43 -8.92 7.89
N VAL A 199 4.44 -9.54 9.06
CA VAL A 199 4.31 -8.85 10.35
C VAL A 199 5.41 -7.82 10.55
N GLU A 200 6.65 -8.15 10.16
CA GLU A 200 7.78 -7.23 10.29
C GLU A 200 7.63 -5.99 9.41
N GLU A 201 7.16 -6.15 8.17
CA GLU A 201 6.88 -5.01 7.30
C GLU A 201 5.77 -4.14 7.87
N ALA A 202 4.69 -4.77 8.34
CA ALA A 202 3.55 -4.06 8.90
C ALA A 202 3.92 -3.23 10.14
N LEU A 203 4.81 -3.76 10.98
CA LEU A 203 5.32 -3.05 12.16
C LEU A 203 6.22 -1.86 11.79
N LEU A 204 7.14 -2.06 10.82
CA LEU A 204 8.11 -1.04 10.44
C LEU A 204 7.51 0.07 9.56
N LEU A 205 6.54 -0.29 8.70
CA LEU A 205 5.96 0.59 7.69
C LEU A 205 4.53 1.02 8.05
N GLY A 206 4.20 1.11 9.33
CA GLY A 206 2.91 1.58 9.80
C GLY A 206 3.05 2.43 11.07
N GLU A 207 2.77 3.72 10.98
CA GLU A 207 2.41 4.53 12.14
C GLU A 207 1.09 4.00 12.76
N ARG A 208 0.21 3.54 11.88
CA ARG A 208 -1.00 2.78 12.22
C ARG A 208 -0.96 1.42 11.55
N LEU A 209 -1.19 0.38 12.33
CA LEU A 209 -1.33 -0.99 11.83
C LEU A 209 -2.77 -1.45 11.99
N LEU A 210 -3.38 -1.83 10.87
CA LEU A 210 -4.71 -2.41 10.81
C LEU A 210 -4.60 -3.92 10.61
N VAL A 211 -5.11 -4.71 11.55
CA VAL A 211 -5.19 -6.16 11.41
C VAL A 211 -6.58 -6.54 10.92
N MET A 212 -6.66 -7.24 9.80
CA MET A 212 -7.91 -7.72 9.20
C MET A 212 -8.13 -9.21 9.50
N ALA A 213 -9.33 -9.56 9.96
CA ALA A 213 -9.78 -10.94 10.07
C ALA A 213 -10.50 -11.39 8.78
N PRO A 214 -10.42 -12.68 8.42
CA PRO A 214 -11.04 -13.22 7.21
C PRO A 214 -12.50 -13.67 7.41
N ARG A 215 -13.20 -13.88 6.29
CA ARG A 215 -14.47 -14.62 6.11
C ARG A 215 -15.65 -14.21 7.00
N PRO A 216 -16.24 -13.05 6.78
CA PRO A 216 -15.85 -12.03 5.80
C PRO A 216 -14.73 -11.14 6.34
N GLY A 217 -14.03 -10.49 5.42
CA GLY A 217 -12.98 -9.51 5.74
C GLY A 217 -13.55 -8.37 6.57
N ARG A 218 -12.96 -8.12 7.71
CA ARG A 218 -13.34 -7.05 8.65
C ARG A 218 -12.14 -6.58 9.43
N ILE A 219 -12.21 -5.38 9.95
CA ILE A 219 -11.21 -4.87 10.90
C ILE A 219 -11.32 -5.70 12.18
N HIS A 220 -10.22 -6.30 12.59
CA HIS A 220 -10.12 -7.05 13.85
C HIS A 220 -9.53 -6.19 14.96
N ARG A 221 -8.40 -5.55 14.66
CA ARG A 221 -7.69 -4.71 15.63
C ARG A 221 -6.89 -3.62 14.95
N GLU A 222 -6.68 -2.52 15.65
CA GLU A 222 -5.87 -1.40 15.22
C GLU A 222 -4.83 -1.07 16.29
N TYR A 223 -3.61 -0.74 15.83
CA TYR A 223 -2.50 -0.32 16.68
C TYR A 223 -1.96 1.02 16.21
N ARG A 224 -1.50 1.84 17.15
CA ARG A 224 -0.61 2.96 16.89
C ARG A 224 0.78 2.55 17.32
N LEU A 225 1.76 2.71 16.43
CA LEU A 225 3.11 2.20 16.59
C LEU A 225 4.13 3.32 16.38
N PRO A 226 5.20 3.39 17.17
CA PRO A 226 6.23 4.41 17.03
C PRO A 226 7.30 4.04 15.98
N PHE A 227 7.29 2.81 15.46
CA PHE A 227 8.43 2.25 14.74
C PHE A 227 8.67 2.88 13.37
N ALA A 228 7.62 3.36 12.70
CA ALA A 228 7.75 4.07 11.43
C ALA A 228 8.50 5.39 11.61
N ASP A 229 8.12 6.19 12.61
CA ASP A 229 8.81 7.44 12.94
C ASP A 229 10.27 7.20 13.37
N LEU A 230 10.51 6.20 14.23
CA LEU A 230 11.86 5.82 14.62
C LEU A 230 12.71 5.39 13.42
N GLY A 231 12.13 4.67 12.47
CA GLY A 231 12.82 4.17 11.27
C GLY A 231 13.16 5.25 10.23
N VAL A 232 12.59 6.46 10.37
CA VAL A 232 13.02 7.62 9.56
C VAL A 232 14.41 8.11 9.97
N ASP A 233 14.66 8.14 11.27
CA ASP A 233 15.87 8.76 11.86
C ASP A 233 16.95 7.73 12.22
N GLN A 234 16.61 6.44 12.26
CA GLN A 234 17.48 5.35 12.72
C GLN A 234 17.59 4.23 11.69
N ASP A 235 18.65 3.43 11.81
CA ASP A 235 18.76 2.16 11.09
C ASP A 235 17.61 1.22 11.52
N LEU A 236 16.91 0.63 10.56
CA LEU A 236 15.80 -0.29 10.81
C LEU A 236 16.20 -1.49 11.67
N ARG A 237 17.48 -1.87 11.66
CA ARG A 237 18.02 -2.92 12.53
C ARG A 237 18.02 -2.51 13.99
N GLU A 238 18.26 -1.23 14.28
CA GLU A 238 18.19 -0.72 15.64
C GLU A 238 16.73 -0.62 16.12
N VAL A 239 15.81 -0.19 15.24
CA VAL A 239 14.38 -0.19 15.54
C VAL A 239 13.88 -1.58 15.92
N LYS A 240 14.33 -2.64 15.22
CA LYS A 240 13.97 -4.04 15.52
C LYS A 240 14.48 -4.53 16.88
N LYS A 241 15.50 -3.88 17.45
CA LYS A 241 16.01 -4.22 18.81
C LYS A 241 15.21 -3.55 19.94
N HIS A 242 14.29 -2.65 19.61
CA HIS A 242 13.46 -2.00 20.63
C HIS A 242 12.63 -3.05 21.37
N PRO A 243 12.60 -3.06 22.72
CA PRO A 243 11.89 -4.07 23.48
C PRO A 243 10.41 -4.20 23.11
N GLU A 244 9.73 -3.08 22.92
CA GLU A 244 8.33 -3.04 22.50
C GLU A 244 8.11 -3.63 21.10
N TYR A 245 9.12 -3.56 20.20
CA TYR A 245 9.02 -4.15 18.87
C TYR A 245 8.89 -5.68 18.95
N ALA A 246 9.73 -6.33 19.73
CA ALA A 246 9.69 -7.77 19.92
C ALA A 246 8.37 -8.23 20.55
N GLU A 247 7.88 -7.50 21.57
CA GLU A 247 6.61 -7.78 22.22
C GLU A 247 5.43 -7.66 21.22
N LYS A 248 5.37 -6.57 20.46
CA LYS A 248 4.31 -6.37 19.45
C LYS A 248 4.37 -7.38 18.32
N ARG A 249 5.57 -7.76 17.90
CA ARG A 249 5.78 -8.80 16.90
C ARG A 249 5.17 -10.13 17.34
N GLU A 250 5.45 -10.58 18.56
CA GLU A 250 4.93 -11.85 19.07
C GLU A 250 3.41 -11.79 19.30
N GLU A 251 2.89 -10.68 19.84
CA GLU A 251 1.44 -10.46 19.99
C GLU A 251 0.70 -10.60 18.65
N ILE A 252 1.21 -9.95 17.60
CA ILE A 252 0.56 -9.93 16.29
C ILE A 252 0.73 -11.27 15.56
N LEU A 253 1.90 -11.91 15.67
CA LEU A 253 2.13 -13.23 15.11
C LEU A 253 1.17 -14.27 15.70
N SER A 254 1.03 -14.32 17.03
CA SER A 254 0.08 -15.23 17.69
C SER A 254 -1.35 -14.99 17.19
N MET A 255 -1.76 -13.73 17.08
CA MET A 255 -3.08 -13.36 16.58
C MET A 255 -3.32 -13.84 15.13
N ILE A 256 -2.33 -13.71 14.25
CA ILE A 256 -2.45 -14.17 12.85
C ILE A 256 -2.53 -15.70 12.80
N TRP A 257 -1.73 -16.40 13.59
CA TRP A 257 -1.77 -17.86 13.68
C TRP A 257 -3.13 -18.37 14.16
N ASP A 258 -3.68 -17.78 15.22
CA ASP A 258 -5.02 -18.13 15.72
C ASP A 258 -6.09 -17.98 14.62
N MET A 259 -6.01 -16.90 13.83
CA MET A 259 -6.92 -16.70 12.70
C MET A 259 -6.73 -17.73 11.59
N GLU A 260 -5.52 -18.16 11.29
CA GLU A 260 -5.22 -19.17 10.27
C GLU A 260 -5.68 -20.56 10.72
N GLU A 261 -5.50 -20.93 12.00
CA GLU A 261 -6.00 -22.17 12.57
C GLU A 261 -7.54 -22.25 12.54
N GLU A 262 -8.22 -21.15 12.89
CA GLU A 262 -9.68 -21.09 12.74
C GLU A 262 -10.16 -21.32 11.29
N ILE A 263 -9.42 -20.83 10.30
CA ILE A 263 -9.75 -21.05 8.89
C ILE A 263 -9.59 -22.52 8.52
N MET A 264 -8.47 -23.15 8.91
CA MET A 264 -8.18 -24.54 8.60
C MET A 264 -9.20 -25.47 9.27
N GLY A 265 -9.49 -25.28 10.55
CA GLY A 265 -10.49 -26.09 11.27
C GLY A 265 -11.90 -26.00 10.66
N ARG A 266 -12.31 -24.83 10.14
CA ARG A 266 -13.58 -24.68 9.42
C ARG A 266 -13.60 -25.35 8.05
N MET A 267 -12.47 -25.44 7.36
CA MET A 267 -12.37 -26.12 6.07
C MET A 267 -12.48 -27.64 6.24
N GLU A 268 -11.81 -28.19 7.27
CA GLU A 268 -11.88 -29.61 7.61
C GLU A 268 -13.29 -30.03 8.05
N ALA A 269 -14.02 -29.18 8.75
CA ALA A 269 -15.39 -29.44 9.17
C ALA A 269 -16.43 -29.39 8.03
N GLN A 270 -16.09 -28.89 6.85
CA GLN A 270 -16.94 -28.75 5.67
C GLN A 270 -16.63 -29.79 4.56
N SER A 271 -15.52 -30.53 4.69
CA SER A 271 -15.12 -31.63 3.82
C SER A 271 -15.62 -33.00 4.33
#